data_c0f713bcb6cdeccdd489aa4a4a8647d4
#
_entry.id   c0f713bcb6cdeccdd489aa4a4a8647d4
#
_cell.length_a   1.000
_cell.length_b   1.000
_cell.length_c   1.000
_cell.angle_alpha   90.00
_cell.angle_beta   90.00
_cell.angle_gamma   90.00
#
_symmetry.space_group_name_H-M   'P 1'
#
loop_
_entity.id
_entity.type
_entity.pdbx_description
1 polymer ?
#
loop_
_entity_poly.entity_id
_entity_poly.type
_entity_poly.pdbx_seq_one_letter_code
_entity_poly.pdbx_strand_id
1 'polypeptide(L)'
;MSTLIPYLDLTESADIQELTEVLVKINRSAAVVKGGRRFSFSALAVAGNRSGIVGHGYGKARQVPNAIEKANKDARKHLLRVTVNEHGTLAHEVQGRYGASMVKLVPAAEGTGIIAGAAVRAVCEMAGIRNILTKAYGSTNSMNLIKATFVALSNLRTHEEVAALRGVQL
;
A
#
# COMPACT_ATOMS: atom_id res chain seq x y z
N MET A 1 -14.24 13.27 6.72
CA MET A 1 -13.60 12.52 7.81
C MET A 1 -12.23 12.07 7.32
N SER A 2 -11.16 12.51 7.99
CA SER A 2 -9.79 12.05 7.67
C SER A 2 -9.68 10.62 8.21
N THR A 3 -9.57 9.64 7.32
CA THR A 3 -9.36 8.24 7.70
C THR A 3 -7.93 8.13 8.19
N LEU A 4 -7.74 8.05 9.51
CA LEU A 4 -6.45 7.77 10.13
C LEU A 4 -6.10 6.31 9.81
N ILE A 5 -4.98 6.10 9.10
CA ILE A 5 -4.41 4.77 8.87
C ILE A 5 -3.57 4.44 10.11
N PRO A 6 -3.80 3.32 10.81
CA PRO A 6 -3.00 2.91 11.95
C PRO A 6 -1.65 2.39 11.44
N TYR A 7 -0.63 3.25 11.42
CA TYR A 7 0.73 2.83 11.10
C TYR A 7 1.40 2.20 12.34
N LEU A 8 2.26 1.20 12.09
CA LEU A 8 3.07 0.57 13.13
C LEU A 8 4.15 1.52 13.64
N ASP A 9 4.35 1.56 14.94
CA ASP A 9 5.50 2.22 15.53
C ASP A 9 6.78 1.41 15.27
N LEU A 10 7.84 2.09 14.83
CA LEU A 10 9.12 1.51 14.40
C LEU A 10 9.86 0.70 15.48
N THR A 11 9.39 0.75 16.73
CA THR A 11 10.05 0.13 17.89
C THR A 11 9.67 -1.34 18.11
N GLU A 12 8.65 -1.86 17.42
CA GLU A 12 8.04 -3.14 17.82
C GLU A 12 8.43 -4.38 17.00
N SER A 13 9.28 -4.29 15.96
CA SER A 13 9.43 -5.46 15.08
C SER A 13 10.86 -5.75 14.64
N ALA A 14 11.38 -6.90 15.06
CA ALA A 14 12.54 -7.57 14.44
C ALA A 14 12.30 -7.87 12.93
N ASP A 15 11.05 -7.96 12.50
CA ASP A 15 10.61 -8.23 11.12
C ASP A 15 10.85 -7.08 10.12
N ILE A 16 11.32 -5.91 10.61
CA ILE A 16 11.59 -4.73 9.78
C ILE A 16 12.92 -4.84 9.02
N GLN A 17 13.76 -5.81 9.35
CA GLN A 17 15.13 -5.91 8.80
C GLN A 17 15.18 -6.38 7.34
N GLU A 18 14.18 -7.12 6.84
CA GLU A 18 14.16 -7.66 5.47
C GLU A 18 12.99 -7.11 4.65
N LEU A 19 12.90 -5.79 4.50
CA LEU A 19 11.90 -5.19 3.62
C LEU A 19 12.40 -5.16 2.18
N THR A 20 11.68 -5.83 1.29
CA THR A 20 11.83 -5.70 -0.16
C THR A 20 11.15 -4.42 -0.64
N GLU A 21 11.79 -3.68 -1.51
CA GLU A 21 11.31 -2.39 -2.00
C GLU A 21 10.94 -2.49 -3.49
N VAL A 22 9.76 -2.00 -3.84
CA VAL A 22 9.27 -1.96 -5.23
C VAL A 22 8.93 -0.53 -5.62
N LEU A 23 9.52 -0.08 -6.73
CA LEU A 23 9.25 1.21 -7.31
C LEU A 23 7.98 1.14 -8.17
N VAL A 24 6.95 1.88 -7.79
CA VAL A 24 5.66 1.90 -8.50
C VAL A 24 5.66 2.89 -9.64
N LYS A 25 6.17 4.11 -9.41
CA LYS A 25 6.15 5.17 -10.43
C LYS A 25 7.20 6.23 -10.15
N ILE A 26 7.83 6.70 -11.23
CA ILE A 26 8.69 7.89 -11.23
C ILE A 26 8.02 8.95 -12.10
N ASN A 27 7.96 10.18 -11.62
CA ASN A 27 7.50 11.34 -12.38
C ASN A 27 8.60 12.39 -12.43
N ARG A 28 8.72 13.05 -13.60
CA ARG A 28 9.59 14.21 -13.78
C ARG A 28 8.73 15.48 -13.81
N SER A 29 9.05 16.45 -12.99
CA SER A 29 8.46 17.78 -13.00
C SER A 29 9.50 18.83 -13.44
N ALA A 30 9.05 19.90 -14.08
CA ALA A 30 9.90 20.98 -14.51
C ALA A 30 9.32 22.31 -14.04
N ALA A 31 10.13 23.15 -13.42
CA ALA A 31 9.82 24.54 -13.15
C ALA A 31 10.50 25.43 -14.22
N VAL A 32 9.74 26.24 -14.92
CA VAL A 32 10.27 27.17 -15.91
C VAL A 32 10.90 28.37 -15.20
N VAL A 33 12.11 28.70 -15.57
CA VAL A 33 12.90 29.85 -15.07
C VAL A 33 13.39 30.68 -16.22
N LYS A 34 13.88 31.90 -15.96
CA LYS A 34 14.34 32.84 -17.01
C LYS A 34 15.40 32.25 -17.96
N GLY A 35 16.24 31.31 -17.49
CA GLY A 35 17.31 30.67 -18.27
C GLY A 35 17.01 29.24 -18.74
N GLY A 36 15.77 28.74 -18.63
CA GLY A 36 15.44 27.37 -19.03
C GLY A 36 14.47 26.66 -18.11
N ARG A 37 14.68 25.34 -17.91
CA ARG A 37 13.80 24.50 -17.08
C ARG A 37 14.61 23.82 -15.97
N ARG A 38 14.14 23.94 -14.73
CA ARG A 38 14.70 23.22 -13.58
C ARG A 38 13.90 21.94 -13.35
N PHE A 39 14.52 20.81 -13.57
CA PHE A 39 13.88 19.51 -13.37
C PHE A 39 13.94 19.03 -11.92
N SER A 40 12.90 18.31 -11.52
CA SER A 40 12.83 17.55 -10.27
C SER A 40 12.14 16.22 -10.53
N PHE A 41 12.52 15.19 -9.79
CA PHE A 41 11.97 13.85 -9.90
C PHE A 41 11.24 13.50 -8.61
N SER A 42 10.13 12.76 -8.74
CA SER A 42 9.44 12.18 -7.62
C SER A 42 9.27 10.69 -7.84
N ALA A 43 9.55 9.92 -6.80
CA ALA A 43 9.39 8.47 -6.78
C ALA A 43 8.29 8.08 -5.79
N LEU A 44 7.50 7.08 -6.17
CA LEU A 44 6.50 6.44 -5.35
C LEU A 44 6.93 4.99 -5.18
N ALA A 45 7.22 4.58 -3.94
CA ALA A 45 7.69 3.25 -3.60
C ALA A 45 6.76 2.56 -2.60
N VAL A 46 6.75 1.24 -2.65
CA VAL A 46 6.12 0.37 -1.67
C VAL A 46 7.19 -0.57 -1.14
N ALA A 47 7.24 -0.75 0.17
CA ALA A 47 8.14 -1.67 0.83
C ALA A 47 7.33 -2.71 1.61
N GLY A 48 7.80 -3.95 1.70
CA GLY A 48 7.13 -4.99 2.47
C GLY A 48 7.98 -6.25 2.62
N ASN A 49 7.59 -7.09 3.57
CA ASN A 49 8.28 -8.37 3.85
C ASN A 49 7.59 -9.58 3.20
N ARG A 50 6.52 -9.37 2.43
CA ARG A 50 5.67 -10.44 1.84
C ARG A 50 5.07 -11.40 2.87
N SER A 51 5.04 -10.99 4.14
CA SER A 51 4.54 -11.78 5.27
C SER A 51 3.61 -10.97 6.17
N GLY A 52 2.85 -10.03 5.58
CA GLY A 52 1.85 -9.24 6.28
C GLY A 52 2.30 -7.84 6.72
N ILE A 53 3.52 -7.40 6.40
CA ILE A 53 3.94 -6.02 6.65
C ILE A 53 4.16 -5.31 5.31
N VAL A 54 3.50 -4.17 5.14
CA VAL A 54 3.62 -3.35 3.93
C VAL A 54 3.64 -1.87 4.29
N GLY A 55 4.46 -1.10 3.59
CA GLY A 55 4.57 0.34 3.74
C GLY A 55 4.55 1.06 2.41
N HIS A 56 4.23 2.34 2.42
CA HIS A 56 4.28 3.17 1.21
C HIS A 56 5.05 4.46 1.49
N GLY A 57 5.78 4.93 0.50
CA GLY A 57 6.57 6.15 0.64
C GLY A 57 6.64 6.97 -0.63
N TYR A 58 6.83 8.26 -0.44
CA TYR A 58 6.97 9.23 -1.50
C TYR A 58 8.22 10.09 -1.29
N GLY A 59 9.07 10.14 -2.30
CA GLY A 59 10.30 10.93 -2.28
C GLY A 59 10.38 11.91 -3.43
N LYS A 60 10.93 13.10 -3.19
CA LYS A 60 11.19 14.11 -4.22
C LYS A 60 12.63 14.60 -4.11
N ALA A 61 13.34 14.64 -5.26
CA ALA A 61 14.72 15.13 -5.33
C ALA A 61 15.04 15.67 -6.73
N ARG A 62 16.23 16.27 -6.87
CA ARG A 62 16.74 16.76 -8.17
C ARG A 62 17.25 15.62 -9.06
N GLN A 63 17.63 14.49 -8.47
CA GLN A 63 18.14 13.29 -9.15
C GLN A 63 17.26 12.10 -8.82
N VAL A 64 17.13 11.16 -9.76
CA VAL A 64 16.28 9.97 -9.61
C VAL A 64 16.72 9.07 -8.45
N PRO A 65 18.02 8.70 -8.29
CA PRO A 65 18.45 7.85 -7.18
C PRO A 65 18.09 8.44 -5.82
N ASN A 66 18.32 9.74 -5.64
CA ASN A 66 18.01 10.42 -4.38
C ASN A 66 16.49 10.51 -4.11
N ALA A 67 15.66 10.55 -5.16
CA ALA A 67 14.20 10.50 -5.01
C ALA A 67 13.72 9.12 -4.56
N ILE A 68 14.32 8.06 -5.10
CA ILE A 68 14.03 6.65 -4.73
C ILE A 68 14.45 6.41 -3.28
N GLU A 69 15.66 6.78 -2.90
CA GLU A 69 16.16 6.62 -1.53
C GLU A 69 15.25 7.31 -0.51
N LYS A 70 14.80 8.54 -0.81
CA LYS A 70 13.83 9.25 0.04
C LYS A 70 12.49 8.55 0.11
N ALA A 71 12.00 8.01 -1.01
CA ALA A 71 10.73 7.27 -1.03
C ALA A 71 10.84 6.00 -0.17
N ASN A 72 11.95 5.28 -0.24
CA ASN A 72 12.18 4.07 0.56
C ASN A 72 12.29 4.40 2.06
N LYS A 73 13.01 5.46 2.42
CA LYS A 73 13.08 5.95 3.81
C LYS A 73 11.69 6.36 4.34
N ASP A 74 10.86 6.96 3.49
CA ASP A 74 9.50 7.34 3.84
C ASP A 74 8.58 6.12 3.97
N ALA A 75 8.73 5.10 3.10
CA ALA A 75 7.95 3.86 3.15
C ALA A 75 8.16 3.09 4.47
N ARG A 76 9.38 3.09 4.99
CA ARG A 76 9.71 2.47 6.29
C ARG A 76 9.07 3.15 7.49
N LYS A 77 8.60 4.41 7.35
CA LYS A 77 7.90 5.14 8.41
C LYS A 77 6.39 4.90 8.41
N HIS A 78 5.84 4.40 7.30
CA HIS A 78 4.41 4.23 7.09
C HIS A 78 4.08 2.75 6.88
N LEU A 79 4.50 1.90 7.83
CA LEU A 79 4.24 0.46 7.81
C LEU A 79 2.86 0.15 8.37
N LEU A 80 2.18 -0.81 7.75
CA LEU A 80 0.89 -1.36 8.16
C LEU A 80 1.01 -2.88 8.28
N ARG A 81 0.46 -3.46 9.34
CA ARG A 81 0.29 -4.91 9.45
C ARG A 81 -1.04 -5.32 8.81
N VAL A 82 -0.98 -6.30 7.94
CA VAL A 82 -2.12 -6.85 7.19
C VAL A 82 -2.27 -8.32 7.55
N THR A 83 -3.46 -8.73 7.94
CA THR A 83 -3.77 -10.14 8.18
C THR A 83 -4.10 -10.81 6.85
N VAL A 84 -3.29 -11.78 6.47
CA VAL A 84 -3.47 -12.61 5.27
C VAL A 84 -3.78 -14.03 5.73
N ASN A 85 -4.79 -14.68 5.12
CA ASN A 85 -5.16 -16.06 5.42
C ASN A 85 -4.10 -17.06 4.90
N GLU A 86 -4.12 -18.30 5.38
CA GLU A 86 -3.23 -19.38 4.94
C GLU A 86 -3.26 -19.62 3.43
N HIS A 87 -4.41 -19.40 2.79
CA HIS A 87 -4.60 -19.47 1.33
C HIS A 87 -4.02 -18.27 0.54
N GLY A 88 -3.35 -17.33 1.23
CA GLY A 88 -2.77 -16.14 0.60
C GLY A 88 -3.82 -15.16 0.07
N THR A 89 -4.99 -15.07 0.70
CA THR A 89 -6.08 -14.16 0.36
C THR A 89 -6.58 -13.39 1.58
N LEU A 90 -7.55 -12.51 1.40
CA LEU A 90 -8.18 -11.74 2.47
C LEU A 90 -9.31 -12.53 3.14
N ALA A 91 -9.63 -12.18 4.40
CA ALA A 91 -10.73 -12.80 5.14
C ALA A 91 -12.11 -12.49 4.55
N HIS A 92 -12.31 -11.27 4.07
CA HIS A 92 -13.57 -10.80 3.48
C HIS A 92 -13.34 -9.70 2.45
N GLU A 93 -14.37 -9.36 1.68
CA GLU A 93 -14.31 -8.20 0.79
C GLU A 93 -14.25 -6.90 1.60
N VAL A 94 -13.48 -5.95 1.10
CA VAL A 94 -13.31 -4.65 1.75
C VAL A 94 -13.17 -3.54 0.71
N GLN A 95 -13.60 -2.35 1.10
CA GLN A 95 -13.47 -1.15 0.29
C GLN A 95 -12.71 -0.07 1.08
N GLY A 96 -11.81 0.61 0.37
CA GLY A 96 -11.11 1.77 0.91
C GLY A 96 -11.23 2.97 0.00
N ARG A 97 -11.36 4.15 0.58
CA ARG A 97 -11.45 5.42 -0.15
C ARG A 97 -10.42 6.41 0.37
N TYR A 98 -9.73 7.03 -0.56
CA TYR A 98 -8.85 8.16 -0.26
C TYR A 98 -8.96 9.24 -1.34
N GLY A 99 -9.41 10.42 -0.93
CA GLY A 99 -9.72 11.50 -1.88
C GLY A 99 -10.78 11.08 -2.90
N ALA A 100 -10.47 11.25 -4.19
CA ALA A 100 -11.34 10.86 -5.30
C ALA A 100 -11.13 9.40 -5.80
N SER A 101 -10.22 8.64 -5.17
CA SER A 101 -9.95 7.24 -5.52
C SER A 101 -10.65 6.32 -4.54
N MET A 102 -11.23 5.24 -5.04
CA MET A 102 -11.80 4.14 -4.26
C MET A 102 -11.29 2.81 -4.81
N VAL A 103 -10.95 1.90 -3.93
CA VAL A 103 -10.49 0.55 -4.29
C VAL A 103 -11.38 -0.46 -3.58
N LYS A 104 -11.89 -1.43 -4.33
CA LYS A 104 -12.57 -2.61 -3.81
C LYS A 104 -11.59 -3.79 -3.92
N LEU A 105 -11.41 -4.51 -2.81
CA LEU A 105 -10.61 -5.72 -2.70
C LEU A 105 -11.56 -6.89 -2.41
N VAL A 106 -11.48 -7.96 -3.20
CA VAL A 106 -12.34 -9.13 -3.08
C VAL A 106 -11.43 -10.36 -2.96
N PRO A 107 -11.60 -11.20 -1.94
CA PRO A 107 -10.85 -12.44 -1.81
C PRO A 107 -11.10 -13.34 -3.03
N ALA A 108 -10.10 -14.14 -3.39
CA ALA A 108 -10.17 -15.04 -4.53
C ALA A 108 -9.64 -16.43 -4.14
N ALA A 109 -10.09 -17.44 -4.91
CA ALA A 109 -9.64 -18.82 -4.74
C ALA A 109 -8.15 -18.96 -5.09
N GLU A 110 -7.51 -19.99 -4.55
CA GLU A 110 -6.13 -20.35 -4.87
C GLU A 110 -5.95 -20.54 -6.39
N GLY A 111 -4.82 -20.08 -6.89
CA GLY A 111 -4.49 -20.13 -8.31
C GLY A 111 -5.04 -18.96 -9.15
N THR A 112 -5.89 -18.09 -8.60
CA THR A 112 -6.39 -16.90 -9.31
C THR A 112 -5.27 -15.87 -9.55
N GLY A 113 -4.32 -15.77 -8.62
CA GLY A 113 -3.28 -14.75 -8.67
C GLY A 113 -3.78 -13.35 -8.31
N ILE A 114 -2.94 -12.35 -8.52
CA ILE A 114 -3.27 -10.94 -8.23
C ILE A 114 -3.83 -10.28 -9.47
N ILE A 115 -5.13 -10.02 -9.50
CA ILE A 115 -5.80 -9.27 -10.57
C ILE A 115 -6.00 -7.82 -10.09
N ALA A 116 -5.02 -6.97 -10.41
CA ALA A 116 -4.95 -5.59 -9.93
C ALA A 116 -4.22 -4.66 -10.90
N GLY A 117 -4.52 -3.38 -10.84
CA GLY A 117 -3.70 -2.34 -11.47
C GLY A 117 -2.33 -2.20 -10.79
N ALA A 118 -1.33 -1.66 -11.50
CA ALA A 118 0.07 -1.66 -11.06
C ALA A 118 0.30 -1.13 -9.63
N ALA A 119 -0.39 -0.05 -9.22
CA ALA A 119 -0.24 0.54 -7.90
C ALA A 119 -0.80 -0.37 -6.78
N VAL A 120 -1.97 -0.96 -7.01
CA VAL A 120 -2.62 -1.88 -6.05
C VAL A 120 -1.88 -3.21 -6.01
N ARG A 121 -1.45 -3.72 -7.18
CA ARG A 121 -0.65 -4.94 -7.31
C ARG A 121 0.62 -4.88 -6.46
N ALA A 122 1.39 -3.80 -6.54
CA ALA A 122 2.60 -3.64 -5.76
C ALA A 122 2.33 -3.71 -4.25
N VAL A 123 1.22 -3.13 -3.77
CA VAL A 123 0.83 -3.22 -2.35
C VAL A 123 0.47 -4.67 -1.97
N CYS A 124 -0.35 -5.36 -2.78
CA CYS A 124 -0.76 -6.73 -2.51
C CYS A 124 0.42 -7.71 -2.50
N GLU A 125 1.34 -7.60 -3.48
CA GLU A 125 2.55 -8.42 -3.55
C GLU A 125 3.45 -8.23 -2.33
N MET A 126 3.66 -6.96 -1.92
CA MET A 126 4.51 -6.65 -0.77
C MET A 126 3.85 -7.00 0.57
N ALA A 127 2.52 -7.04 0.63
CA ALA A 127 1.77 -7.54 1.79
C ALA A 127 1.78 -9.08 1.89
N GLY A 128 2.19 -9.80 0.83
CA GLY A 128 2.17 -11.27 0.79
C GLY A 128 0.86 -11.87 0.33
N ILE A 129 -0.06 -11.06 -0.21
CA ILE A 129 -1.31 -11.54 -0.80
C ILE A 129 -0.99 -12.17 -2.15
N ARG A 130 -1.48 -13.41 -2.37
CA ARG A 130 -1.25 -14.18 -3.59
C ARG A 130 -2.48 -14.25 -4.50
N ASN A 131 -3.68 -14.25 -3.90
CA ASN A 131 -4.94 -14.45 -4.61
C ASN A 131 -5.94 -13.35 -4.25
N ILE A 132 -6.21 -12.45 -5.19
CA ILE A 132 -7.10 -11.30 -4.96
C ILE A 132 -7.64 -10.73 -6.27
N LEU A 133 -8.91 -10.34 -6.26
CA LEU A 133 -9.54 -9.54 -7.29
C LEU A 133 -9.68 -8.10 -6.82
N THR A 134 -9.31 -7.16 -7.66
CA THR A 134 -9.39 -5.74 -7.29
C THR A 134 -10.05 -4.90 -8.37
N LYS A 135 -10.77 -3.86 -7.95
CA LYS A 135 -11.32 -2.86 -8.86
C LYS A 135 -11.12 -1.47 -8.30
N ALA A 136 -10.52 -0.61 -9.11
CA ALA A 136 -10.38 0.81 -8.81
C ALA A 136 -11.54 1.60 -9.42
N TYR A 137 -12.08 2.54 -8.66
CA TYR A 137 -13.15 3.44 -9.07
C TYR A 137 -12.71 4.89 -8.85
N GLY A 138 -13.26 5.79 -9.66
CA GLY A 138 -12.95 7.21 -9.60
C GLY A 138 -11.56 7.53 -10.16
N SER A 139 -10.77 8.31 -9.44
CA SER A 139 -9.44 8.72 -9.89
C SER A 139 -8.44 7.57 -9.87
N THR A 140 -7.66 7.43 -10.94
CA THR A 140 -6.59 6.42 -11.07
C THR A 140 -5.20 6.95 -10.67
N ASN A 141 -5.13 8.05 -9.92
CA ASN A 141 -3.86 8.55 -9.41
C ASN A 141 -3.18 7.52 -8.51
N SER A 142 -1.97 7.08 -8.88
CA SER A 142 -1.24 6.00 -8.21
C SER A 142 -1.03 6.23 -6.72
N MET A 143 -0.74 7.48 -6.30
CA MET A 143 -0.60 7.82 -4.88
C MET A 143 -1.91 7.64 -4.11
N ASN A 144 -3.02 8.12 -4.68
CA ASN A 144 -4.33 7.99 -4.03
C ASN A 144 -4.81 6.54 -4.01
N LEU A 145 -4.54 5.77 -5.09
CA LEU A 145 -4.87 4.34 -5.13
C LEU A 145 -4.11 3.55 -4.05
N ILE A 146 -2.81 3.80 -3.86
CA ILE A 146 -2.04 3.17 -2.79
C ILE A 146 -2.66 3.50 -1.43
N LYS A 147 -2.91 4.78 -1.13
CA LYS A 147 -3.51 5.18 0.14
C LYS A 147 -4.92 4.61 0.33
N ALA A 148 -5.74 4.54 -0.73
CA ALA A 148 -7.06 3.90 -0.68
C ALA A 148 -6.94 2.40 -0.38
N THR A 149 -5.93 1.72 -0.95
CA THR A 149 -5.64 0.31 -0.64
C THR A 149 -5.22 0.13 0.82
N PHE A 150 -4.38 1.02 1.35
CA PHE A 150 -4.00 1.00 2.77
C PHE A 150 -5.20 1.19 3.69
N VAL A 151 -6.12 2.11 3.35
CA VAL A 151 -7.39 2.28 4.09
C VAL A 151 -8.24 1.01 4.01
N ALA A 152 -8.32 0.35 2.85
CA ALA A 152 -9.04 -0.92 2.72
C ALA A 152 -8.43 -1.99 3.62
N LEU A 153 -7.09 -2.16 3.56
CA LEU A 153 -6.38 -3.16 4.34
C LEU A 153 -6.46 -2.92 5.85
N SER A 154 -6.48 -1.65 6.29
CA SER A 154 -6.65 -1.30 7.70
C SER A 154 -8.07 -1.54 8.24
N ASN A 155 -9.06 -1.67 7.36
CA ASN A 155 -10.45 -1.98 7.71
C ASN A 155 -10.74 -3.49 7.74
N LEU A 156 -9.75 -4.34 7.42
CA LEU A 156 -9.90 -5.79 7.54
C LEU A 156 -10.09 -6.18 9.01
N ARG A 157 -10.98 -7.12 9.23
CA ARG A 157 -11.26 -7.71 10.54
C ARG A 157 -11.09 -9.21 10.46
N THR A 158 -10.46 -9.79 11.46
CA THR A 158 -10.39 -11.23 11.60
C THR A 158 -11.71 -11.79 12.13
N HIS A 159 -11.94 -13.08 11.91
CA HIS A 159 -13.12 -13.77 12.45
C HIS A 159 -13.18 -13.67 13.98
N GLU A 160 -12.03 -13.79 14.65
CA GLU A 160 -11.91 -13.66 16.10
C GLU A 160 -12.25 -12.26 16.61
N GLU A 161 -11.78 -11.21 15.92
CA GLU A 161 -12.13 -9.83 16.25
C GLU A 161 -13.64 -9.57 16.13
N VAL A 162 -14.27 -10.12 15.08
CA VAL A 162 -15.71 -9.98 14.89
C VAL A 162 -16.48 -10.76 15.95
N ALA A 163 -16.04 -11.96 16.34
CA ALA A 163 -16.61 -12.77 17.41
C ALA A 163 -16.54 -12.02 18.75
N ALA A 164 -15.37 -11.48 19.09
CA ALA A 164 -15.16 -10.71 20.30
C ALA A 164 -16.07 -9.45 20.36
N LEU A 165 -16.18 -8.72 19.22
CA LEU A 165 -17.06 -7.55 19.13
C LEU A 165 -18.55 -7.87 19.28
N ARG A 166 -18.97 -9.07 18.87
CA ARG A 166 -20.36 -9.54 18.99
C ARG A 166 -20.64 -10.26 20.31
N GLY A 167 -19.61 -10.59 21.10
CA GLY A 167 -19.74 -11.35 22.34
C GLY A 167 -20.21 -12.80 22.13
N VAL A 168 -19.93 -13.38 20.97
CA VAL A 168 -20.36 -14.74 20.59
C VAL A 168 -19.11 -15.59 20.33
N GLN A 169 -19.07 -16.81 20.83
CA GLN A 169 -18.11 -17.82 20.37
C GLN A 169 -18.62 -18.38 19.02
N LEU A 170 -17.84 -18.16 17.95
CA LEU A 170 -18.12 -18.63 16.60
C LEU A 170 -17.31 -19.89 16.29
#